data_26ac48efd9e4b1f69acf1780d3e486b3
#
_entry.id   26ac48efd9e4b1f69acf1780d3e486b3
#
_cell.length_a   1.000
_cell.length_b   1.000
_cell.length_c   1.000
_cell.angle_alpha   90.00
_cell.angle_beta   90.00
_cell.angle_gamma   90.00
#
_symmetry.space_group_name_H-M   'P 1'
#
loop_
_entity.id
_entity.type
_entity.pdbx_description
1 polymer ?
#
loop_
_entity_poly.entity_id
_entity_poly.type
_entity_poly.pdbx_seq_one_letter_code
_entity_poly.pdbx_strand_id
1 'polypeptide(L)' 'MLQGFTKIVVNPSIRSGKACIKGTRITVGDVLGYLSIGMSFAELIEDFPKLTEEGIKQALAYAAAREKRIHVIAA' A
#
# COMPACT_ATOMS: atom_id res chain seq x y z
N MET A 1 0.85 -13.43 -5.30
CA MET A 1 0.16 -12.18 -5.64
C MET A 1 -1.26 -12.22 -5.12
N LEU A 2 -1.73 -11.12 -4.59
CA LEU A 2 -3.08 -11.04 -4.05
C LEU A 2 -4.07 -10.82 -5.18
N GLN A 3 -5.21 -11.48 -5.06
CA GLN A 3 -6.23 -11.41 -6.09
C GLN A 3 -6.77 -9.98 -6.18
N GLY A 4 -6.82 -9.45 -7.38
CA GLY A 4 -7.31 -8.10 -7.61
C GLY A 4 -6.32 -6.98 -7.31
N PHE A 5 -5.14 -7.33 -6.82
CA PHE A 5 -4.13 -6.33 -6.47
C PHE A 5 -2.83 -6.64 -7.19
N THR A 6 -2.80 -6.35 -8.48
CA THR A 6 -1.66 -6.71 -9.32
C THR A 6 -0.38 -5.99 -8.94
N LYS A 7 -0.48 -4.88 -8.22
CA LYS A 7 0.67 -4.10 -7.79
C LYS A 7 1.05 -4.33 -6.34
N ILE A 8 0.37 -5.23 -5.64
CA ILE A 8 0.66 -5.51 -4.22
C ILE A 8 1.18 -6.92 -4.11
N VAL A 9 2.32 -7.08 -3.44
CA VAL A 9 2.90 -8.40 -3.23
C VAL A 9 3.22 -8.59 -1.75
N VAL A 10 3.14 -9.84 -1.32
CA VAL A 10 3.55 -10.23 0.03
C VAL A 10 4.61 -11.29 -0.14
N ASN A 11 5.81 -11.00 0.34
CA ASN A 11 6.94 -11.91 0.22
C ASN A 11 7.64 -11.95 1.57
N PRO A 12 7.73 -13.14 2.21
CA PRO A 12 8.36 -13.24 3.53
C PRO A 12 9.78 -12.71 3.58
N SER A 13 10.47 -12.68 2.44
CA SER A 13 11.85 -12.20 2.37
C SER A 13 11.94 -10.68 2.28
N ILE A 14 10.82 -9.98 2.10
CA ILE A 14 10.81 -8.54 1.92
C ILE A 14 10.01 -7.92 3.05
N ARG A 15 10.67 -7.04 3.82
CA ARG A 15 10.03 -6.31 4.92
C ARG A 15 9.26 -7.23 5.85
N SER A 16 9.79 -8.42 6.10
CA SER A 16 9.21 -9.39 7.03
C SER A 16 7.80 -9.81 6.65
N GLY A 17 7.53 -9.90 5.36
CA GLY A 17 6.24 -10.39 4.87
C GLY A 17 5.14 -9.35 4.85
N LYS A 18 5.48 -8.07 5.04
CA LYS A 18 4.48 -7.02 4.92
C LYS A 18 4.10 -6.82 3.47
N ALA A 19 2.85 -6.43 3.24
CA ALA A 19 2.39 -6.13 1.88
C ALA A 19 3.16 -4.93 1.34
N CYS A 20 3.76 -5.09 0.17
CA CYS A 20 4.59 -4.05 -0.45
C CYS A 20 4.09 -3.76 -1.85
N ILE A 21 4.43 -2.57 -2.35
CA ILE A 21 4.21 -2.24 -3.75
C ILE A 21 5.18 -3.07 -4.57
N LYS A 22 4.67 -3.73 -5.59
CA LYS A 22 5.46 -4.61 -6.44
C LYS A 22 6.69 -3.88 -6.96
N GLY A 23 7.83 -4.55 -6.87
CA GLY A 23 9.09 -3.99 -7.36
C GLY A 23 9.76 -3.02 -6.41
N THR A 24 9.23 -2.85 -5.20
CA THR A 24 9.81 -1.94 -4.22
C THR A 24 9.85 -2.60 -2.86
N ARG A 25 10.48 -1.93 -1.90
CA ARG A 25 10.39 -2.32 -0.51
C ARG A 25 9.45 -1.40 0.28
N ILE A 26 8.61 -0.64 -0.44
CA ILE A 26 7.69 0.31 0.17
C ILE A 26 6.41 -0.44 0.52
N THR A 27 6.08 -0.45 1.80
CA THR A 27 4.90 -1.19 2.25
C THR A 27 3.64 -0.37 2.05
N VAL A 28 2.49 -1.08 2.05
CA VAL A 28 1.20 -0.41 2.07
C VAL A 28 1.13 0.54 3.27
N GLY A 29 1.62 0.09 4.44
CA GLY A 29 1.65 0.95 5.62
C GLY A 29 2.48 2.20 5.43
N ASP A 30 3.62 2.08 4.74
CA ASP A 30 4.45 3.25 4.44
C ASP A 30 3.67 4.27 3.63
N VAL A 31 2.97 3.80 2.58
CA VAL A 31 2.18 4.68 1.73
C VAL A 31 1.09 5.38 2.55
N LEU A 32 0.38 4.62 3.37
CA LEU A 32 -0.66 5.21 4.21
C LEU A 32 -0.09 6.27 5.15
N GLY A 33 1.07 5.97 5.73
CA GLY A 33 1.72 6.92 6.64
C GLY A 33 2.05 8.23 5.96
N TYR A 34 2.64 8.16 4.77
CA TYR A 34 3.00 9.39 4.04
C TYR A 34 1.76 10.20 3.68
N LEU A 35 0.71 9.52 3.22
CA LEU A 35 -0.52 10.22 2.87
C LEU A 35 -1.17 10.83 4.11
N SER A 36 -1.04 10.19 5.25
CA SER A 36 -1.66 10.68 6.48
C SER A 36 -1.05 11.98 6.95
N ILE A 37 0.20 12.24 6.60
CA ILE A 37 0.86 13.51 6.99
C ILE A 37 0.73 14.57 5.92
N GLY A 38 -0.08 14.31 4.90
CA GLY A 38 -0.43 15.33 3.93
C GLY A 38 0.30 15.29 2.61
N MET A 39 1.12 14.25 2.36
CA MET A 39 1.78 14.15 1.06
C MET A 39 0.76 13.83 -0.01
N SER A 40 0.93 14.46 -1.17
CA SER A 40 0.11 14.15 -2.33
C SER A 40 0.68 12.95 -3.08
N PHE A 41 -0.12 12.38 -3.98
CA PHE A 41 0.38 11.31 -4.86
C PHE A 41 1.59 11.79 -5.66
N ALA A 42 1.52 13.02 -6.16
CA ALA A 42 2.61 13.56 -6.96
C ALA A 42 3.90 13.66 -6.14
N GLU A 43 3.78 14.10 -4.90
CA GLU A 43 4.95 14.20 -4.02
C GLU A 43 5.54 12.83 -3.72
N LEU A 44 4.66 11.84 -3.49
CA LEU A 44 5.12 10.47 -3.25
C LEU A 44 5.88 9.93 -4.45
N ILE A 45 5.36 10.16 -5.64
CA ILE A 45 6.00 9.65 -6.86
C ILE A 45 7.33 10.37 -7.09
N GLU A 46 7.40 11.65 -6.75
CA GLU A 46 8.63 12.39 -6.89
C GLU A 46 9.71 11.84 -5.95
N ASP A 47 9.33 11.56 -4.70
CA ASP A 47 10.26 11.04 -3.71
C ASP A 47 10.63 9.57 -3.96
N PHE A 48 9.71 8.81 -4.51
CA PHE A 48 9.89 7.38 -4.75
C PHE A 48 9.53 7.09 -6.21
N PRO A 49 10.46 7.30 -7.14
CA PRO A 49 10.12 7.21 -8.56
C PRO A 49 9.61 5.86 -9.04
N LYS A 50 9.83 4.81 -8.25
CA LYS A 50 9.28 3.50 -8.62
C LYS A 50 7.80 3.35 -8.31
N LEU A 51 7.24 4.28 -7.55
CA LEU A 51 5.80 4.28 -7.31
C LEU A 51 5.07 4.85 -8.52
N THR A 52 3.87 4.34 -8.73
CA THR A 52 2.98 4.86 -9.75
C THR A 52 1.66 5.22 -9.09
N GLU A 53 0.88 6.02 -9.77
CA GLU A 53 -0.44 6.37 -9.25
C GLU A 53 -1.28 5.11 -9.06
N GLU A 54 -1.20 4.18 -10.00
CA GLU A 54 -1.93 2.93 -9.88
C GLU A 54 -1.50 2.13 -8.66
N GLY A 55 -0.20 2.08 -8.41
CA GLY A 55 0.31 1.36 -7.24
C GLY A 55 -0.19 1.97 -5.94
N ILE A 56 -0.20 3.29 -5.86
CA ILE A 56 -0.69 3.97 -4.67
C ILE A 56 -2.19 3.70 -4.47
N LYS A 57 -2.96 3.77 -5.55
CA LYS A 57 -4.39 3.49 -5.46
C LYS A 57 -4.65 2.06 -5.01
N GLN A 58 -3.87 1.11 -5.50
CA GLN A 58 -4.03 -0.27 -5.09
C GLN A 58 -3.65 -0.46 -3.62
N ALA A 59 -2.65 0.27 -3.13
CA ALA A 59 -2.31 0.22 -1.72
C ALA A 59 -3.49 0.68 -0.86
N LEU A 60 -4.15 1.76 -1.27
CA LEU A 60 -5.31 2.26 -0.56
C LEU A 60 -6.46 1.25 -0.61
N ALA A 61 -6.69 0.66 -1.78
CA ALA A 61 -7.76 -0.33 -1.92
C ALA A 61 -7.47 -1.59 -1.11
N TYR A 62 -6.21 -1.99 -1.06
CA TYR A 62 -5.82 -3.14 -0.26
C TYR A 62 -6.08 -2.88 1.22
N ALA A 63 -5.71 -1.70 1.70
CA ALA A 63 -5.95 -1.34 3.09
C ALA A 63 -7.44 -1.30 3.41
N ALA A 64 -8.24 -0.77 2.49
CA ALA A 64 -9.68 -0.72 2.68
C ALA A 64 -10.28 -2.12 2.74
N ALA A 65 -9.78 -3.02 1.91
CA ALA A 65 -10.28 -4.40 1.92
C ALA A 65 -9.95 -5.09 3.23
N ARG A 66 -8.77 -4.82 3.78
CA ARG A 66 -8.39 -5.41 5.05
C ARG A 66 -9.25 -4.87 6.20
N GLU A 67 -9.59 -3.58 6.16
CA GLU A 67 -10.46 -3.00 7.17
C GLU A 67 -11.82 -3.67 7.18
N LYS A 68 -12.35 -3.93 6.00
CA LYS A 68 -13.64 -4.62 5.91
C LYS A 68 -13.57 -6.01 6.51
N ARG A 69 -12.46 -6.69 6.32
CA ARG A 69 -12.30 -8.05 6.84
C ARG A 69 -12.27 -8.07 8.35
N ILE A 70 -11.65 -7.08 8.94
CA ILE A 70 -11.56 -6.99 10.38
C ILE A 70 -12.92 -6.70 10.98
N HIS A 71 -13.68 -5.90 10.29
CA HIS A 71 -15.05 -5.61 10.66
C HIS A 71 -15.20 -5.21 12.12
N VAL A 72 -14.83 -4.00 12.40
CA VAL A 72 -14.98 -3.48 13.74
C VAL A 72 -16.43 -3.21 14.02
N ILE A 73 -16.91 -3.73 15.13
CA ILE A 73 -18.29 -3.54 15.54
C ILE A 73 -18.40 -2.38 16.50
N ALA A 74 -17.66 -1.41 16.33
CA ALA A 74 -17.81 -0.20 17.15
C ALA A 74 -18.88 0.62 16.48
N ALA A 75 -19.80 1.03 17.24
CA ALA A 75 -20.91 1.77 16.72
C ALA A 75 -20.46 3.12 16.16
#